data_9308e63c6cc0f9991238e6bb79ef6318
#
_entry.id   9308e63c6cc0f9991238e6bb79ef6318
#
_cell.length_a   1.000
_cell.length_b   1.000
_cell.length_c   1.000
_cell.angle_alpha   90.00
_cell.angle_beta   90.00
_cell.angle_gamma   90.00
#
_symmetry.space_group_name_H-M   'P 1'
#
loop_
_entity.id
_entity.type
_entity.pdbx_description
1 polymer ?
#
loop_
_entity_poly.entity_id
_entity_poly.type
_entity_poly.pdbx_seq_one_letter_code
_entity_poly.pdbx_strand_id
1 'polypeptide(L)'
;MSTLVVMASVFALAGGGALLLRRRLEEILPLSVVLIVGVQYAFGLFGWLSAGFYAVLALCALSLALLAVRLLRGGLGDLRRFLLTPGAAVMLAAFVWALLSFRAHMLYEPDEFSHWGTVLRNMMHFDAIPAGVKEANITYTDYPPATTLFAYFWTRLSGGFNEGDPQRAMNIMILAFLLPAMRAQRWKRWGSALCMACALFVLPTLFNSGAY
;
A
#
# COMPACT_ATOMS: atom_id res chain seq x y z
N MET A 1 14.41 7.12 2.51
CA MET A 1 14.48 6.41 1.20
C MET A 1 13.37 5.37 1.05
N SER A 2 13.05 4.62 2.06
CA SER A 2 12.10 3.49 2.07
C SER A 2 10.69 3.82 1.55
N THR A 3 10.02 4.83 2.10
CA THR A 3 8.67 5.22 1.68
C THR A 3 8.59 5.58 0.19
N LEU A 4 9.65 6.16 -0.38
CA LEU A 4 9.70 6.45 -1.82
C LEU A 4 9.75 5.19 -2.67
N VAL A 5 10.45 4.15 -2.22
CA VAL A 5 10.52 2.86 -2.94
C VAL A 5 9.16 2.15 -2.88
N VAL A 6 8.50 2.17 -1.71
CA VAL A 6 7.13 1.63 -1.58
C VAL A 6 6.17 2.39 -2.50
N MET A 7 6.22 3.71 -2.47
CA MET A 7 5.41 4.56 -3.36
C MET A 7 5.63 4.18 -4.83
N ALA A 8 6.89 4.12 -5.26
CA ALA A 8 7.24 3.75 -6.63
C ALA A 8 6.70 2.36 -7.00
N SER A 9 6.79 1.38 -6.11
CA SER A 9 6.28 0.02 -6.32
C SER A 9 4.76 -0.02 -6.47
N VAL A 10 4.03 0.65 -5.57
CA VAL A 10 2.56 0.73 -5.63
C VAL A 10 2.09 1.45 -6.89
N PHE A 11 2.73 2.58 -7.24
CA PHE A 11 2.41 3.32 -8.45
C PHE A 11 2.79 2.56 -9.73
N ALA A 12 3.86 1.76 -9.71
CA ALA A 12 4.24 0.91 -10.84
C ALA A 12 3.15 -0.15 -11.11
N LEU A 13 2.73 -0.88 -10.08
CA LEU A 13 1.66 -1.88 -10.20
C LEU A 13 0.35 -1.24 -10.66
N ALA A 14 -0.06 -0.16 -9.99
CA ALA A 14 -1.30 0.53 -10.34
C ALA A 14 -1.23 1.15 -11.75
N GLY A 15 -0.09 1.70 -12.15
CA GLY A 15 0.13 2.25 -13.48
C GLY A 15 0.08 1.20 -14.58
N GLY A 16 0.76 0.06 -14.38
CA GLY A 16 0.69 -1.08 -15.30
C GLY A 16 -0.73 -1.60 -15.45
N GLY A 17 -1.43 -1.81 -14.33
CA GLY A 17 -2.84 -2.22 -14.32
C GLY A 17 -3.77 -1.21 -14.98
N ALA A 18 -3.55 0.10 -14.77
CA ALA A 18 -4.33 1.17 -15.37
C ALA A 18 -4.24 1.17 -16.90
N LEU A 19 -3.05 0.92 -17.45
CA LEU A 19 -2.85 0.81 -18.90
C LEU A 19 -3.44 -0.47 -19.48
N LEU A 20 -3.30 -1.60 -18.77
CA LEU A 20 -3.83 -2.89 -19.21
C LEU A 20 -5.35 -2.87 -19.27
N LEU A 21 -5.98 -2.40 -18.19
CA LEU A 21 -7.44 -2.39 -18.02
C LEU A 21 -8.11 -1.14 -18.60
N ARG A 22 -7.33 -0.16 -19.10
CA ARG A 22 -7.80 1.12 -19.60
C ARG A 22 -8.67 1.87 -18.59
N ARG A 23 -8.25 1.83 -17.31
CA ARG A 23 -8.90 2.49 -16.19
C ARG A 23 -8.00 3.58 -15.61
N ARG A 24 -8.58 4.47 -14.82
CA ARG A 24 -7.81 5.51 -14.14
C ARG A 24 -7.05 4.90 -12.96
N LEU A 25 -5.90 5.48 -12.62
CA LEU A 25 -5.00 4.98 -11.58
C LEU A 25 -5.73 4.80 -10.23
N GLU A 26 -6.57 5.74 -9.84
CA GLU A 26 -7.36 5.68 -8.61
C GLU A 26 -8.34 4.51 -8.56
N GLU A 27 -8.77 3.97 -9.69
CA GLU A 27 -9.63 2.79 -9.75
C GLU A 27 -8.83 1.49 -9.58
N ILE A 28 -7.53 1.51 -9.89
CA ILE A 28 -6.64 0.34 -9.89
C ILE A 28 -5.85 0.23 -8.58
N LEU A 29 -5.64 1.32 -7.87
CA LEU A 29 -4.88 1.32 -6.61
C LEU A 29 -5.39 0.29 -5.59
N PRO A 30 -6.70 0.13 -5.32
CA PRO A 30 -7.18 -0.92 -4.43
C PRO A 30 -6.79 -2.32 -4.92
N LEU A 31 -6.94 -2.57 -6.22
CA LEU A 31 -6.57 -3.86 -6.82
C LEU A 31 -5.08 -4.15 -6.68
N SER A 32 -4.24 -3.12 -6.78
CA SER A 32 -2.79 -3.27 -6.57
C SER A 32 -2.45 -3.65 -5.13
N VAL A 33 -3.13 -3.07 -4.15
CA VAL A 33 -2.98 -3.44 -2.73
C VAL A 33 -3.47 -4.87 -2.51
N VAL A 34 -4.63 -5.24 -3.04
CA VAL A 34 -5.16 -6.61 -2.95
C VAL A 34 -4.21 -7.61 -3.61
N LEU A 35 -3.60 -7.27 -4.73
CA LEU A 35 -2.62 -8.12 -5.40
C LEU A 35 -1.36 -8.32 -4.54
N ILE A 36 -0.82 -7.26 -3.95
CA ILE A 36 0.33 -7.33 -3.04
C ILE A 36 0.01 -8.26 -1.86
N VAL A 37 -1.12 -8.04 -1.20
CA VAL A 37 -1.56 -8.84 -0.05
C VAL A 37 -1.83 -10.28 -0.46
N GLY A 38 -2.57 -10.50 -1.55
CA GLY A 38 -2.98 -11.82 -2.02
C GLY A 38 -1.80 -12.71 -2.43
N VAL A 39 -0.81 -12.13 -3.15
CA VAL A 39 0.41 -12.86 -3.51
C VAL A 39 1.18 -13.24 -2.25
N GLN A 40 1.42 -12.31 -1.33
CA GLN A 40 2.13 -12.62 -0.10
C GLN A 40 1.38 -13.61 0.79
N TYR A 41 0.05 -13.49 0.87
CA TYR A 41 -0.79 -14.45 1.60
C TYR A 41 -0.64 -15.86 1.02
N ALA A 42 -0.74 -16.01 -0.31
CA ALA A 42 -0.59 -17.30 -0.96
C ALA A 42 0.77 -17.95 -0.66
N PHE A 43 1.87 -17.20 -0.78
CA PHE A 43 3.20 -17.73 -0.42
C PHE A 43 3.36 -17.94 1.09
N GLY A 44 2.78 -17.06 1.91
CA GLY A 44 2.85 -17.14 3.37
C GLY A 44 2.17 -18.37 3.94
N LEU A 45 1.12 -18.91 3.28
CA LEU A 45 0.49 -20.18 3.67
C LEU A 45 1.45 -21.37 3.58
N PHE A 46 2.50 -21.29 2.75
CA PHE A 46 3.54 -22.30 2.61
C PHE A 46 4.82 -21.97 3.40
N GLY A 47 4.83 -20.90 4.20
CA GLY A 47 6.02 -20.46 4.93
C GLY A 47 7.09 -19.80 4.05
N TRP A 48 6.70 -19.15 2.95
CA TRP A 48 7.62 -18.55 1.95
C TRP A 48 7.29 -17.08 1.70
N LEU A 49 7.12 -16.27 2.75
CA LEU A 49 6.77 -14.85 2.64
C LEU A 49 7.79 -14.05 1.83
N SER A 50 9.08 -14.33 1.99
CA SER A 50 10.14 -13.69 1.19
C SER A 50 9.99 -13.99 -0.30
N ALA A 51 9.63 -15.20 -0.69
CA ALA A 51 9.36 -15.54 -2.08
C ALA A 51 8.15 -14.75 -2.61
N GLY A 52 7.09 -14.61 -1.80
CA GLY A 52 5.94 -13.77 -2.11
C GLY A 52 6.32 -12.31 -2.30
N PHE A 53 7.19 -11.77 -1.45
CA PHE A 53 7.74 -10.42 -1.58
C PHE A 53 8.48 -10.24 -2.92
N TYR A 54 9.38 -11.15 -3.28
CA TYR A 54 10.09 -11.08 -4.57
C TYR A 54 9.17 -11.27 -5.77
N ALA A 55 8.13 -12.09 -5.65
CA ALA A 55 7.10 -12.22 -6.69
C ALA A 55 6.37 -10.89 -6.92
N VAL A 56 6.03 -10.15 -5.86
CA VAL A 56 5.46 -8.80 -5.98
C VAL A 56 6.45 -7.84 -6.66
N LEU A 57 7.73 -7.88 -6.31
CA LEU A 57 8.75 -7.06 -6.97
C LEU A 57 8.89 -7.38 -8.46
N ALA A 58 8.80 -8.66 -8.84
CA ALA A 58 8.79 -9.06 -10.25
C ALA A 58 7.57 -8.48 -10.99
N LEU A 59 6.39 -8.47 -10.37
CA LEU A 59 5.20 -7.83 -10.92
C LEU A 59 5.37 -6.31 -11.05
N CYS A 60 6.02 -5.66 -10.09
CA CYS A 60 6.37 -4.24 -10.20
C CYS A 60 7.31 -3.98 -11.40
N ALA A 61 8.34 -4.80 -11.56
CA ALA A 61 9.28 -4.69 -12.68
C ALA A 61 8.60 -4.91 -14.04
N LEU A 62 7.73 -5.91 -14.15
CA LEU A 62 6.92 -6.14 -15.36
C LEU A 62 6.00 -4.95 -15.67
N SER A 63 5.38 -4.37 -14.64
CA SER A 63 4.54 -3.18 -14.78
C SER A 63 5.34 -1.98 -15.25
N LEU A 64 6.55 -1.76 -14.72
CA LEU A 64 7.46 -0.70 -15.16
C LEU A 64 7.90 -0.92 -16.62
N ALA A 65 8.23 -2.16 -17.00
CA ALA A 65 8.57 -2.50 -18.38
C ALA A 65 7.41 -2.20 -19.33
N LEU A 66 6.18 -2.54 -18.94
CA LEU A 66 4.97 -2.20 -19.71
C LEU A 66 4.81 -0.69 -19.87
N LEU A 67 4.97 0.07 -18.79
CA LEU A 67 4.91 1.54 -18.81
C LEU A 67 5.97 2.11 -19.75
N ALA A 68 7.21 1.63 -19.68
CA ALA A 68 8.31 2.05 -20.55
C ALA A 68 8.04 1.75 -22.02
N VAL A 69 7.58 0.52 -22.34
CA VAL A 69 7.23 0.13 -23.71
C VAL A 69 6.09 1.01 -24.27
N ARG A 70 5.07 1.28 -23.45
CA ARG A 70 3.98 2.19 -23.87
C ARG A 70 4.47 3.60 -24.15
N LEU A 71 5.36 4.13 -23.31
CA LEU A 71 5.96 5.46 -23.49
C LEU A 71 6.77 5.52 -24.80
N LEU A 72 7.65 4.53 -25.02
CA LEU A 72 8.49 4.46 -26.23
C LEU A 72 7.67 4.32 -27.52
N ARG A 73 6.50 3.68 -27.46
CA ARG A 73 5.59 3.54 -28.60
C ARG A 73 4.66 4.74 -28.81
N GLY A 74 4.94 5.89 -28.22
CA GLY A 74 4.16 7.11 -28.37
C GLY A 74 2.86 7.14 -27.55
N GLY A 75 2.70 6.27 -26.55
CA GLY A 75 1.51 6.19 -25.68
C GLY A 75 1.37 7.30 -24.66
N LEU A 76 1.96 8.49 -24.89
CA LEU A 76 1.91 9.61 -23.95
C LEU A 76 0.48 10.07 -23.64
N GLY A 77 -0.42 9.98 -24.63
CA GLY A 77 -1.84 10.31 -24.46
C GLY A 77 -2.54 9.40 -23.43
N ASP A 78 -2.27 8.10 -23.52
CA ASP A 78 -2.80 7.10 -22.56
C ASP A 78 -2.23 7.32 -21.16
N LEU A 79 -0.91 7.56 -21.05
CA LEU A 79 -0.28 7.88 -19.76
C LEU A 79 -0.91 9.10 -19.10
N ARG A 80 -1.10 10.20 -19.85
CA ARG A 80 -1.77 11.41 -19.34
C ARG A 80 -3.20 11.13 -18.91
N ARG A 81 -3.95 10.36 -19.71
CA ARG A 81 -5.36 10.07 -19.48
C ARG A 81 -5.58 9.19 -18.23
N PHE A 82 -4.76 8.17 -18.04
CA PHE A 82 -4.98 7.14 -17.03
C PHE A 82 -4.14 7.34 -15.76
N LEU A 83 -2.96 7.97 -15.86
CA LEU A 83 -2.04 8.12 -14.73
C LEU A 83 -2.00 9.54 -14.16
N LEU A 84 -2.07 10.59 -15.00
CA LEU A 84 -2.02 11.98 -14.50
C LEU A 84 -3.41 12.48 -14.13
N THR A 85 -3.98 11.90 -13.10
CA THR A 85 -5.34 12.16 -12.61
C THR A 85 -5.31 12.93 -11.29
N PRO A 86 -6.38 13.65 -10.90
CA PRO A 86 -6.49 14.23 -9.57
C PRO A 86 -6.34 13.19 -8.46
N GLY A 87 -6.86 11.97 -8.65
CA GLY A 87 -6.71 10.87 -7.70
C GLY A 87 -5.25 10.44 -7.53
N ALA A 88 -4.46 10.39 -8.62
CA ALA A 88 -3.02 10.12 -8.55
C ALA A 88 -2.28 11.18 -7.71
N ALA A 89 -2.63 12.46 -7.88
CA ALA A 89 -2.05 13.55 -7.09
C ALA A 89 -2.42 13.43 -5.60
N VAL A 90 -3.67 13.07 -5.29
CA VAL A 90 -4.11 12.82 -3.91
C VAL A 90 -3.33 11.66 -3.28
N MET A 91 -3.14 10.56 -4.03
CA MET A 91 -2.35 9.44 -3.51
C MET A 91 -0.88 9.80 -3.31
N LEU A 92 -0.29 10.60 -4.20
CA LEU A 92 1.06 11.13 -4.02
C LEU A 92 1.16 11.99 -2.74
N ALA A 93 0.19 12.88 -2.53
CA ALA A 93 0.10 13.70 -1.32
C ALA A 93 -0.06 12.81 -0.06
N ALA A 94 -0.82 11.72 -0.15
CA ALA A 94 -0.99 10.76 0.93
C ALA A 94 0.34 10.09 1.32
N PHE A 95 1.16 9.68 0.35
CA PHE A 95 2.49 9.14 0.64
C PHE A 95 3.41 10.17 1.30
N VAL A 96 3.39 11.43 0.84
CA VAL A 96 4.15 12.50 1.47
C VAL A 96 3.68 12.74 2.90
N TRP A 97 2.36 12.81 3.10
CA TRP A 97 1.78 12.94 4.43
C TRP A 97 2.18 11.78 5.35
N ALA A 98 2.04 10.53 4.92
CA ALA A 98 2.44 9.36 5.70
C ALA A 98 3.94 9.37 6.04
N LEU A 99 4.79 9.79 5.10
CA LEU A 99 6.23 9.93 5.33
C LEU A 99 6.53 10.93 6.46
N LEU A 100 5.84 12.07 6.46
CA LEU A 100 6.10 13.15 7.42
C LEU A 100 5.46 12.87 8.77
N SER A 101 4.18 12.43 8.80
CA SER A 101 3.41 12.25 10.03
C SER A 101 3.90 11.09 10.89
N PHE A 102 4.39 10.00 10.26
CA PHE A 102 4.84 8.82 11.00
C PHE A 102 6.37 8.66 11.01
N ARG A 103 7.12 9.76 10.84
CA ARG A 103 8.59 9.72 10.79
C ARG A 103 9.23 9.26 12.11
N ALA A 104 8.68 9.70 13.23
CA ALA A 104 9.16 9.40 14.57
C ALA A 104 8.10 8.66 15.40
N HIS A 105 7.14 8.01 14.73
CA HIS A 105 6.10 7.25 15.41
C HIS A 105 6.69 6.00 16.03
N MET A 106 6.32 5.77 17.29
CA MET A 106 6.63 4.56 18.04
C MET A 106 5.32 3.82 18.33
N LEU A 107 5.38 2.52 18.41
CA LEU A 107 4.25 1.72 18.87
C LEU A 107 4.03 2.01 20.36
N TYR A 108 2.87 2.50 20.76
CA TYR A 108 2.57 2.86 22.13
C TYR A 108 1.20 2.37 22.62
N GLU A 109 0.27 2.11 21.68
CA GLU A 109 -1.04 1.57 22.03
C GLU A 109 -0.95 0.07 22.37
N PRO A 110 -1.75 -0.43 23.33
CA PRO A 110 -1.72 -1.84 23.73
C PRO A 110 -1.84 -2.82 22.56
N ASP A 111 -2.75 -2.57 21.60
CA ASP A 111 -2.97 -3.45 20.45
C ASP A 111 -1.83 -3.40 19.44
N GLU A 112 -1.13 -2.26 19.35
CA GLU A 112 0.05 -2.13 18.50
C GLU A 112 1.19 -3.03 19.00
N PHE A 113 1.41 -3.08 20.32
CA PHE A 113 2.43 -3.93 20.94
C PHE A 113 2.01 -5.38 20.98
N SER A 114 0.80 -5.65 21.49
CA SER A 114 0.37 -7.01 21.77
C SER A 114 0.07 -7.82 20.51
N HIS A 115 -0.30 -7.15 19.44
CA HIS A 115 -0.72 -7.82 18.21
C HIS A 115 0.01 -7.31 16.97
N TRP A 116 -0.30 -6.11 16.47
CA TRP A 116 0.12 -5.70 15.14
C TRP A 116 1.65 -5.64 14.95
N GLY A 117 2.36 -5.03 15.89
CA GLY A 117 3.83 -4.96 15.85
C GLY A 117 4.47 -6.34 16.07
N THR A 118 3.91 -7.15 16.98
CA THR A 118 4.39 -8.49 17.27
C THR A 118 4.19 -9.43 16.07
N VAL A 119 3.02 -9.41 15.43
CA VAL A 119 2.75 -10.19 14.22
C VAL A 119 3.71 -9.83 13.11
N LEU A 120 3.93 -8.53 12.86
CA LEU A 120 4.86 -8.08 11.83
C LEU A 120 6.31 -8.49 12.12
N ARG A 121 6.77 -8.39 13.38
CA ARG A 121 8.11 -8.86 13.78
C ARG A 121 8.26 -10.36 13.57
N ASN A 122 7.25 -11.15 13.94
CA ASN A 122 7.23 -12.58 13.70
C ASN A 122 7.26 -12.93 12.21
N MET A 123 6.48 -12.23 11.37
CA MET A 123 6.56 -12.39 9.91
C MET A 123 7.97 -12.14 9.37
N MET A 124 8.65 -11.10 9.88
CA MET A 124 10.03 -10.78 9.48
C MET A 124 11.04 -11.83 9.96
N HIS A 125 10.82 -12.42 11.14
CA HIS A 125 11.73 -13.37 11.75
C HIS A 125 11.57 -14.79 11.18
N PHE A 126 10.33 -15.28 11.08
CA PHE A 126 10.04 -16.66 10.69
C PHE A 126 9.81 -16.84 9.19
N ASP A 127 9.75 -15.77 8.44
CA ASP A 127 9.41 -15.75 6.99
C ASP A 127 8.07 -16.46 6.66
N ALA A 128 7.14 -16.47 7.62
CA ALA A 128 5.85 -17.16 7.54
C ALA A 128 4.73 -16.32 8.16
N ILE A 129 3.48 -16.72 7.90
CA ILE A 129 2.32 -16.20 8.63
C ILE A 129 2.37 -16.79 10.04
N PRO A 130 2.44 -15.97 11.11
CA PRO A 130 2.73 -16.46 12.45
C PRO A 130 1.69 -17.42 13.02
N ALA A 131 0.43 -17.34 12.58
CA ALA A 131 -0.64 -18.27 12.99
C ALA A 131 -0.30 -19.75 12.74
N GLY A 132 0.57 -20.04 11.77
CA GLY A 132 1.06 -21.39 11.47
C GLY A 132 2.38 -21.77 12.16
N VAL A 133 2.96 -20.88 12.97
CA VAL A 133 4.29 -21.07 13.58
C VAL A 133 4.14 -21.25 15.10
N LYS A 134 4.51 -22.42 15.61
CA LYS A 134 4.35 -22.75 17.04
C LYS A 134 5.19 -21.87 17.96
N GLU A 135 6.35 -21.43 17.51
CA GLU A 135 7.29 -20.59 18.24
C GLU A 135 6.90 -19.10 18.22
N ALA A 136 5.97 -18.73 17.34
CA ALA A 136 5.46 -17.37 17.27
C ALA A 136 4.50 -17.14 18.45
N ASN A 137 4.94 -16.36 19.42
CA ASN A 137 4.12 -16.00 20.58
C ASN A 137 3.15 -14.87 20.20
N ILE A 138 2.02 -15.21 19.58
CA ILE A 138 0.94 -14.29 19.24
C ILE A 138 -0.34 -14.64 19.98
N THR A 139 -1.03 -13.60 20.47
CA THR A 139 -2.24 -13.78 21.30
C THR A 139 -3.47 -14.11 20.46
N TYR A 140 -3.60 -13.49 19.28
CA TYR A 140 -4.79 -13.57 18.42
C TYR A 140 -4.44 -14.18 17.07
N THR A 141 -4.53 -15.50 16.96
CA THR A 141 -4.21 -16.24 15.73
C THR A 141 -5.25 -16.08 14.63
N ASP A 142 -6.48 -15.71 15.00
CA ASP A 142 -7.64 -15.67 14.08
C ASP A 142 -7.80 -14.32 13.37
N TYR A 143 -6.97 -13.33 13.70
CA TYR A 143 -7.07 -12.02 13.05
C TYR A 143 -6.60 -12.10 11.60
N PRO A 144 -7.37 -11.51 10.66
CA PRO A 144 -7.01 -11.50 9.25
C PRO A 144 -5.67 -10.79 9.03
N PRO A 145 -4.69 -11.41 8.33
CA PRO A 145 -3.34 -10.85 8.22
C PRO A 145 -3.20 -9.79 7.11
N ALA A 146 -4.29 -9.29 6.53
CA ALA A 146 -4.23 -8.42 5.34
C ALA A 146 -3.43 -7.12 5.58
N THR A 147 -3.68 -6.44 6.69
CA THR A 147 -2.99 -5.20 7.05
C THR A 147 -1.52 -5.46 7.37
N THR A 148 -1.22 -6.52 8.12
CA THR A 148 0.16 -6.90 8.46
C THR A 148 0.94 -7.41 7.25
N LEU A 149 0.30 -8.07 6.28
CA LEU A 149 0.96 -8.46 5.02
C LEU A 149 1.34 -7.23 4.17
N PHE A 150 0.47 -6.21 4.11
CA PHE A 150 0.84 -4.98 3.42
C PHE A 150 1.93 -4.21 4.20
N ALA A 151 1.88 -4.21 5.54
CA ALA A 151 2.94 -3.68 6.37
C ALA A 151 4.26 -4.47 6.22
N TYR A 152 4.20 -5.80 6.09
CA TYR A 152 5.37 -6.64 5.79
C TYR A 152 6.02 -6.23 4.45
N PHE A 153 5.23 -6.06 3.38
CA PHE A 153 5.75 -5.56 2.11
C PHE A 153 6.46 -4.21 2.28
N TRP A 154 5.83 -3.29 3.04
CA TRP A 154 6.41 -1.97 3.33
C TRP A 154 7.74 -2.10 4.07
N THR A 155 7.75 -2.84 5.16
CA THR A 155 8.92 -3.01 6.04
C THR A 155 10.08 -3.70 5.34
N ARG A 156 9.81 -4.68 4.48
CA ARG A 156 10.84 -5.33 3.63
C ARG A 156 11.49 -4.34 2.67
N LEU A 157 10.71 -3.45 2.05
CA LEU A 157 11.24 -2.37 1.20
C LEU A 157 11.97 -1.28 2.00
N SER A 158 11.64 -1.12 3.27
CA SER A 158 12.31 -0.19 4.19
C SER A 158 13.70 -0.68 4.62
N GLY A 159 14.02 -1.94 4.41
CA GLY A 159 15.30 -2.56 4.79
C GLY A 159 15.34 -3.07 6.22
N GLY A 160 14.25 -3.07 6.96
CA GLY A 160 14.15 -3.58 8.32
C GLY A 160 12.94 -3.05 9.06
N PHE A 161 12.69 -3.61 10.25
CA PHE A 161 11.56 -3.22 11.08
C PHE A 161 11.69 -1.77 11.56
N ASN A 162 10.65 -0.97 11.30
CA ASN A 162 10.49 0.39 11.79
C ASN A 162 9.08 0.53 12.34
N GLU A 163 8.94 1.05 13.55
CA GLU A 163 7.65 1.13 14.26
C GLU A 163 6.62 2.04 13.57
N GLY A 164 7.06 3.01 12.78
CA GLY A 164 6.17 3.84 11.98
C GLY A 164 5.66 3.19 10.69
N ASP A 165 6.26 2.08 10.25
CA ASP A 165 5.89 1.45 8.97
C ASP A 165 4.49 0.79 9.00
N PRO A 166 4.03 0.11 10.07
CA PRO A 166 2.66 -0.38 10.18
C PRO A 166 1.62 0.74 10.00
N GLN A 167 1.81 1.88 10.65
CA GLN A 167 0.91 3.02 10.57
C GLN A 167 0.90 3.65 9.17
N ARG A 168 2.07 3.82 8.55
CA ARG A 168 2.16 4.27 7.16
C ARG A 168 1.43 3.33 6.21
N ALA A 169 1.69 2.03 6.35
CA ALA A 169 1.07 1.01 5.51
C ALA A 169 -0.46 1.01 5.65
N MET A 170 -0.98 1.02 6.88
CA MET A 170 -2.41 1.02 7.14
C MET A 170 -3.11 2.26 6.55
N ASN A 171 -2.56 3.46 6.80
CA ASN A 171 -3.15 4.69 6.28
C ASN A 171 -3.13 4.76 4.75
N ILE A 172 -2.04 4.34 4.12
CA ILE A 172 -1.95 4.27 2.65
C ILE A 172 -2.92 3.21 2.09
N MET A 173 -3.08 2.08 2.76
CA MET A 173 -4.05 1.05 2.37
C MET A 173 -5.49 1.59 2.43
N ILE A 174 -5.88 2.22 3.54
CA ILE A 174 -7.21 2.83 3.69
C ILE A 174 -7.46 3.85 2.58
N LEU A 175 -6.52 4.77 2.37
CA LEU A 175 -6.64 5.79 1.32
C LEU A 175 -6.71 5.16 -0.08
N ALA A 176 -5.94 4.11 -0.37
CA ALA A 176 -6.01 3.40 -1.64
C ALA A 176 -7.41 2.83 -1.90
N PHE A 177 -8.08 2.25 -0.88
CA PHE A 177 -9.44 1.73 -1.00
C PHE A 177 -10.51 2.82 -1.14
N LEU A 178 -10.28 4.01 -0.58
CA LEU A 178 -11.20 5.15 -0.69
C LEU A 178 -11.03 5.94 -2.01
N LEU A 179 -9.86 5.84 -2.62
CA LEU A 179 -9.47 6.67 -3.77
C LEU A 179 -10.36 6.52 -5.03
N PRO A 180 -11.02 5.38 -5.31
CA PRO A 180 -12.00 5.28 -6.40
C PRO A 180 -13.11 6.33 -6.35
N ALA A 181 -13.41 6.93 -5.19
CA ALA A 181 -14.32 8.08 -5.09
C ALA A 181 -13.88 9.27 -5.95
N MET A 182 -12.56 9.38 -6.22
CA MET A 182 -11.99 10.41 -7.09
C MET A 182 -12.21 10.18 -8.59
N ARG A 183 -12.74 9.02 -9.01
CA ARG A 183 -12.88 8.63 -10.44
C ARG A 183 -13.59 9.64 -11.33
N ALA A 184 -14.56 10.38 -10.77
CA ALA A 184 -15.32 11.41 -11.50
C ALA A 184 -14.63 12.77 -11.53
N GLN A 185 -13.60 12.98 -10.73
CA GLN A 185 -12.92 14.27 -10.61
C GLN A 185 -12.07 14.59 -11.85
N ARG A 186 -12.01 15.87 -12.18
CA ARG A 186 -11.26 16.41 -13.33
C ARG A 186 -10.45 17.61 -12.89
N TRP A 187 -9.29 17.82 -13.50
CA TRP A 187 -8.45 19.00 -13.23
C TRP A 187 -9.17 20.32 -13.43
N LYS A 188 -10.09 20.39 -14.40
CA LYS A 188 -10.91 21.59 -14.64
C LYS A 188 -11.86 21.93 -13.48
N ARG A 189 -12.18 20.97 -12.62
CA ARG A 189 -13.04 21.13 -11.42
C ARG A 189 -12.22 20.97 -10.16
N TRP A 190 -11.09 21.69 -10.08
CA TRP A 190 -10.12 21.53 -9.00
C TRP A 190 -10.72 21.75 -7.59
N GLY A 191 -11.68 22.68 -7.44
CA GLY A 191 -12.36 22.91 -6.15
C GLY A 191 -13.11 21.66 -5.65
N SER A 192 -13.88 21.00 -6.54
CA SER A 192 -14.54 19.72 -6.20
C SER A 192 -13.52 18.61 -5.88
N ALA A 193 -12.43 18.54 -6.64
CA ALA A 193 -11.37 17.57 -6.39
C ALA A 193 -10.68 17.82 -5.04
N LEU A 194 -10.46 19.08 -4.67
CA LEU A 194 -9.88 19.46 -3.38
C LEU A 194 -10.82 19.10 -2.22
N CYS A 195 -12.11 19.45 -2.30
CA CYS A 195 -13.09 19.08 -1.27
C CYS A 195 -13.13 17.56 -1.05
N MET A 196 -13.15 16.78 -2.13
CA MET A 196 -13.12 15.31 -2.04
C MET A 196 -11.81 14.82 -1.42
N ALA A 197 -10.66 15.39 -1.81
CA ALA A 197 -9.37 15.05 -1.23
C ALA A 197 -9.35 15.32 0.29
N CYS A 198 -9.82 16.48 0.73
CA CYS A 198 -9.93 16.81 2.15
C CYS A 198 -10.81 15.79 2.90
N ALA A 199 -11.95 15.40 2.34
CA ALA A 199 -12.82 14.39 2.93
C ALA A 199 -12.11 13.04 3.07
N LEU A 200 -11.35 12.61 2.03
CA LEU A 200 -10.60 11.36 2.06
C LEU A 200 -9.47 11.36 3.11
N PHE A 201 -8.82 12.51 3.36
CA PHE A 201 -7.80 12.62 4.40
C PHE A 201 -8.38 12.71 5.81
N VAL A 202 -9.59 13.28 5.98
CA VAL A 202 -10.27 13.33 7.28
C VAL A 202 -10.66 11.92 7.74
N LEU A 203 -11.12 11.05 6.85
CA LEU A 203 -11.54 9.71 7.21
C LEU A 203 -10.47 8.89 7.95
N PRO A 204 -9.23 8.73 7.43
CA PRO A 204 -8.18 8.02 8.17
C PRO A 204 -7.85 8.66 9.52
N THR A 205 -7.85 10.01 9.60
CA THR A 205 -7.56 10.69 10.87
C THR A 205 -8.63 10.43 11.92
N LEU A 206 -9.89 10.33 11.53
CA LEU A 206 -10.98 9.97 12.43
C LEU A 206 -10.85 8.53 12.93
N PHE A 207 -10.40 7.61 12.09
CA PHE A 207 -10.13 6.22 12.51
C PHE A 207 -8.91 6.10 13.42
N ASN A 208 -7.89 6.95 13.24
CA ASN A 208 -6.68 6.92 14.07
C ASN A 208 -6.86 7.64 15.43
N SER A 209 -7.88 8.49 15.59
CA SER A 209 -8.03 9.32 16.78
C SER A 209 -8.86 8.72 17.92
N GLY A 210 -9.23 7.45 17.88
CA GLY A 210 -10.00 6.87 18.97
C GLY A 210 -10.71 5.55 18.71
N ALA A 211 -10.32 4.82 17.71
CA ALA A 211 -10.94 3.53 17.38
C ALA A 211 -9.92 2.38 17.49
N TYR A 212 -9.38 2.24 18.70
CA TYR A 212 -8.75 0.99 19.12
C TYR A 212 -9.35 0.56 20.44
#